data_fe2449b8e24187e32ed0828c14e9f41e
#
_entry.id   fe2449b8e24187e32ed0828c14e9f41e
#
_cell.length_a   1.000
_cell.length_b   1.000
_cell.length_c   1.000
_cell.angle_alpha   90.00
_cell.angle_beta   90.00
_cell.angle_gamma   90.00
#
_symmetry.space_group_name_H-M   'P 1'
#
loop_
_entity.id
_entity.type
_entity.pdbx_description
1 polymer ?
#
loop_
_entity_poly.entity_id
_entity_poly.type
_entity_poly.pdbx_seq_one_letter_code
_entity_poly.pdbx_strand_id
1 'polypeptide(L)'
;MTLFTETEFQQRCMILLAAMLIDAIWGEPDWLWRHLPHPVVLFGRVIDQTSQRGNQRRFSGRQRRLNGIIAMALSGCIALLAGYMLGLLGPVVEVICLAILLAGHSLHQHVKAVADALESGLDLSLIHI
;
A
#
# COMPACT_ATOMS: atom_id res chain seq x y z
N MET A 1 30.77 8.15 -1.38
CA MET A 1 29.80 8.09 -2.49
C MET A 1 28.43 8.44 -1.90
N THR A 2 28.11 9.73 -1.85
CA THR A 2 26.83 10.23 -1.34
C THR A 2 25.80 10.00 -2.44
N LEU A 3 24.93 9.00 -2.25
CA LEU A 3 23.88 8.63 -3.22
C LEU A 3 22.84 9.74 -3.43
N PHE A 4 22.79 10.72 -2.54
CA PHE A 4 21.89 11.88 -2.61
C PHE A 4 22.62 13.12 -2.12
N THR A 5 22.34 14.26 -2.75
CA THR A 5 22.76 15.57 -2.22
C THR A 5 21.91 15.91 -1.00
N GLU A 6 22.40 16.78 -0.09
CA GLU A 6 21.62 17.21 1.07
C GLU A 6 20.27 17.86 0.67
N THR A 7 20.27 18.59 -0.44
CA THR A 7 19.06 19.20 -0.99
C THR A 7 18.03 18.18 -1.46
N GLU A 8 18.46 17.10 -2.12
CA GLU A 8 17.56 16.00 -2.52
C GLU A 8 17.00 15.27 -1.31
N PHE A 9 17.82 15.03 -0.30
CA PHE A 9 17.36 14.41 0.94
C PHE A 9 16.32 15.28 1.65
N GLN A 10 16.57 16.57 1.80
CA GLN A 10 15.62 17.52 2.39
C GLN A 10 14.30 17.56 1.60
N GLN A 11 14.37 17.59 0.28
CA GLN A 11 13.18 17.57 -0.58
C GLN A 11 12.36 16.29 -0.37
N ARG A 12 12.98 15.13 -0.28
CA ARG A 12 12.30 13.86 -0.01
C ARG A 12 11.63 13.83 1.37
N CYS A 13 12.31 14.35 2.38
CA CYS A 13 11.73 14.50 3.72
C CYS A 13 10.49 15.41 3.71
N MET A 14 10.54 16.53 3.00
CA MET A 14 9.41 17.45 2.89
C MET A 14 8.22 16.83 2.16
N ILE A 15 8.46 16.07 1.08
CA ILE A 15 7.43 15.31 0.35
C ILE A 15 6.76 14.31 1.28
N LEU A 16 7.55 13.53 2.04
CA LEU A 16 7.02 12.56 2.97
C LEU A 16 6.21 13.19 4.09
N LEU A 17 6.71 14.28 4.70
CA LEU A 17 5.99 15.01 5.74
C LEU A 17 4.68 15.60 5.22
N ALA A 18 4.70 16.18 4.02
CA ALA A 18 3.48 16.70 3.38
C ALA A 18 2.46 15.58 3.12
N ALA A 19 2.91 14.43 2.63
CA ALA A 19 2.04 13.26 2.41
C ALA A 19 1.42 12.76 3.73
N MET A 20 2.22 12.66 4.79
CA MET A 20 1.74 12.25 6.13
C MET A 20 0.71 13.25 6.69
N LEU A 21 0.93 14.55 6.51
CA LEU A 21 -0.02 15.57 6.96
C LEU A 21 -1.33 15.49 6.17
N ILE A 22 -1.27 15.32 4.86
CA ILE A 22 -2.46 15.16 4.02
C ILE A 22 -3.25 13.91 4.41
N ASP A 23 -2.57 12.77 4.60
CA ASP A 23 -3.20 11.53 5.06
C ASP A 23 -3.85 11.71 6.44
N ALA A 24 -3.17 12.37 7.38
CA ALA A 24 -3.69 12.60 8.73
C ALA A 24 -4.92 13.53 8.76
N ILE A 25 -4.97 14.55 7.89
CA ILE A 25 -6.03 15.56 7.87
C ILE A 25 -7.23 15.09 7.04
N TRP A 26 -6.97 14.60 5.84
CA TRP A 26 -8.03 14.24 4.88
C TRP A 26 -8.39 12.76 4.93
N GLY A 27 -7.46 11.90 5.34
CA GLY A 27 -7.68 10.46 5.31
C GLY A 27 -7.97 9.95 3.90
N GLU A 28 -8.70 8.87 3.84
CA GLU A 28 -9.15 8.27 2.58
C GLU A 28 -10.56 8.78 2.23
N PRO A 29 -10.71 9.59 1.18
CA PRO A 29 -12.03 10.09 0.81
C PRO A 29 -12.89 8.98 0.20
N ASP A 30 -13.96 8.60 0.88
CA ASP A 30 -14.90 7.53 0.47
C ASP A 30 -15.45 7.71 -0.96
N TRP A 31 -15.63 8.98 -1.40
CA TRP A 31 -16.12 9.28 -2.74
C TRP A 31 -15.16 8.81 -3.84
N LEU A 32 -13.84 8.83 -3.58
CA LEU A 32 -12.81 8.40 -4.53
C LEU A 32 -12.87 6.88 -4.72
N TRP A 33 -12.97 6.14 -3.61
CA TRP A 33 -12.95 4.68 -3.61
C TRP A 33 -14.27 4.03 -4.03
N ARG A 34 -15.34 4.82 -4.11
CA ARG A 34 -16.60 4.36 -4.74
C ARG A 34 -16.48 4.22 -6.25
N HIS A 35 -15.59 4.98 -6.89
CA HIS A 35 -15.44 5.01 -8.34
C HIS A 35 -14.16 4.37 -8.84
N LEU A 36 -13.13 4.36 -8.03
CA LEU A 36 -11.82 3.79 -8.36
C LEU A 36 -11.48 2.65 -7.38
N PRO A 37 -11.02 1.50 -7.87
CA PRO A 37 -10.56 0.44 -6.98
C PRO A 37 -9.31 0.93 -6.23
N HIS A 38 -9.32 0.79 -4.91
CA HIS A 38 -8.17 1.15 -4.08
C HIS A 38 -6.91 0.39 -4.58
N PRO A 39 -5.73 1.03 -4.63
CA PRO A 39 -4.51 0.39 -5.11
C PRO A 39 -4.22 -0.95 -4.41
N VAL A 40 -4.46 -1.06 -3.11
CA VAL A 40 -4.26 -2.30 -2.35
C VAL A 40 -5.14 -3.44 -2.87
N VAL A 41 -6.37 -3.15 -3.31
CA VAL A 41 -7.29 -4.15 -3.87
C VAL A 41 -6.78 -4.66 -5.22
N LEU A 42 -6.19 -3.77 -6.03
CA LEU A 42 -5.54 -4.16 -7.30
C LEU A 42 -4.35 -5.08 -7.04
N PHE A 43 -3.50 -4.74 -6.08
CA PHE A 43 -2.38 -5.60 -5.66
C PHE A 43 -2.88 -6.94 -5.13
N GLY A 44 -3.91 -6.94 -4.28
CA GLY A 44 -4.53 -8.17 -3.78
C GLY A 44 -5.00 -9.08 -4.91
N ARG A 45 -5.69 -8.54 -5.92
CA ARG A 45 -6.13 -9.31 -7.09
C ARG A 45 -4.97 -9.92 -7.89
N VAL A 46 -3.88 -9.16 -8.07
CA VAL A 46 -2.67 -9.65 -8.77
C VAL A 46 -2.04 -10.79 -7.97
N ILE A 47 -1.92 -10.64 -6.65
CA ILE A 47 -1.38 -11.68 -5.76
C ILE A 47 -2.25 -12.93 -5.80
N ASP A 48 -3.57 -12.79 -5.67
CA ASP A 48 -4.52 -13.90 -5.73
C ASP A 48 -4.43 -14.64 -7.06
N GLN A 49 -4.45 -13.92 -8.17
CA GLN A 49 -4.38 -14.49 -9.50
C GLN A 49 -3.06 -15.22 -9.74
N THR A 50 -1.97 -14.68 -9.24
CA THR A 50 -0.64 -15.27 -9.34
C THR A 50 -0.54 -16.51 -8.44
N SER A 51 -1.10 -16.45 -7.23
CA SER A 51 -1.16 -17.57 -6.29
C SER A 51 -2.00 -18.72 -6.85
N GLN A 52 -3.19 -18.42 -7.39
CA GLN A 52 -4.05 -19.45 -8.00
C GLN A 52 -3.39 -20.15 -9.18
N ARG A 53 -2.59 -19.46 -9.97
CA ARG A 53 -1.89 -20.03 -11.13
C ARG A 53 -0.57 -20.71 -10.76
N GLY A 54 0.19 -20.11 -9.85
CA GLY A 54 1.55 -20.55 -9.49
C GLY A 54 1.64 -21.54 -8.34
N ASN A 55 0.63 -21.58 -7.45
CA ASN A 55 0.63 -22.41 -6.24
C ASN A 55 -0.32 -23.61 -6.33
N GLN A 56 -0.44 -24.20 -7.50
CA GLN A 56 -1.31 -25.37 -7.69
C GLN A 56 -0.68 -26.65 -7.12
N ARG A 57 -1.53 -27.56 -6.61
CA ARG A 57 -1.08 -28.86 -6.05
C ARG A 57 -0.34 -29.74 -7.07
N ARG A 58 -0.56 -29.53 -8.38
CA ARG A 58 0.15 -30.24 -9.46
C ARG A 58 1.63 -29.91 -9.56
N PHE A 59 2.05 -28.78 -8.99
CA PHE A 59 3.46 -28.37 -9.01
C PHE A 59 4.21 -28.91 -7.80
N SER A 60 5.47 -29.31 -8.01
CA SER A 60 6.36 -29.68 -6.91
C SER A 60 6.59 -28.49 -5.95
N GLY A 61 6.97 -28.76 -4.71
CA GLY A 61 7.26 -27.71 -3.74
C GLY A 61 8.31 -26.72 -4.24
N ARG A 62 9.32 -27.20 -4.97
CA ARG A 62 10.37 -26.36 -5.57
C ARG A 62 9.80 -25.43 -6.67
N GLN A 63 8.93 -25.94 -7.52
CA GLN A 63 8.28 -25.14 -8.56
C GLN A 63 7.37 -24.06 -7.98
N ARG A 64 6.58 -24.39 -6.96
CA ARG A 64 5.72 -23.41 -6.28
C ARG A 64 6.55 -22.29 -5.66
N ARG A 65 7.67 -22.61 -5.03
CA ARG A 65 8.59 -21.63 -4.46
C ARG A 65 9.20 -20.73 -5.56
N LEU A 66 9.64 -21.33 -6.66
CA LEU A 66 10.19 -20.56 -7.79
C LEU A 66 9.16 -19.62 -8.42
N ASN A 67 7.95 -20.13 -8.65
CA ASN A 67 6.84 -19.31 -9.16
C ASN A 67 6.53 -18.13 -8.22
N GLY A 68 6.55 -18.32 -6.91
CA GLY A 68 6.37 -17.26 -5.93
C GLY A 68 7.49 -16.21 -5.98
N ILE A 69 8.74 -16.64 -6.11
CA ILE A 69 9.90 -15.72 -6.24
C ILE A 69 9.77 -14.90 -7.52
N ILE A 70 9.46 -15.54 -8.65
CA ILE A 70 9.28 -14.85 -9.94
C ILE A 70 8.13 -13.85 -9.86
N ALA A 71 6.99 -14.25 -9.28
CA ALA A 71 5.84 -13.36 -9.09
C ALA A 71 6.19 -12.14 -8.25
N MET A 72 6.88 -12.35 -7.14
CA MET A 72 7.32 -11.27 -6.26
C MET A 72 8.30 -10.32 -6.96
N ALA A 73 9.27 -10.87 -7.70
CA ALA A 73 10.23 -10.08 -8.46
C ALA A 73 9.55 -9.24 -9.54
N LEU A 74 8.62 -9.83 -10.31
CA LEU A 74 7.86 -9.12 -11.34
C LEU A 74 6.98 -8.02 -10.74
N SER A 75 6.27 -8.31 -9.66
CA SER A 75 5.46 -7.31 -8.95
C SER A 75 6.31 -6.16 -8.42
N GLY A 76 7.47 -6.47 -7.86
CA GLY A 76 8.44 -5.47 -7.41
C GLY A 76 8.97 -4.60 -8.55
N CYS A 77 9.33 -5.19 -9.69
CA CYS A 77 9.76 -4.44 -10.88
C CYS A 77 8.66 -3.52 -11.41
N ILE A 78 7.40 -4.00 -11.46
CA ILE A 78 6.26 -3.19 -11.89
C ILE A 78 6.04 -2.03 -10.92
N ALA A 79 6.09 -2.27 -9.62
CA ALA A 79 5.94 -1.24 -8.59
C ALA A 79 7.05 -0.18 -8.68
N LEU A 80 8.29 -0.60 -8.87
CA LEU A 80 9.43 0.31 -9.06
C LEU A 80 9.27 1.16 -10.31
N LEU A 81 8.87 0.55 -11.42
CA LEU A 81 8.65 1.28 -12.67
C LEU A 81 7.50 2.27 -12.54
N ALA A 82 6.39 1.86 -11.93
CA ALA A 82 5.26 2.73 -11.66
C ALA A 82 5.66 3.91 -10.76
N GLY A 83 6.36 3.65 -9.67
CA GLY A 83 6.88 4.69 -8.77
C GLY A 83 7.81 5.65 -9.48
N TYR A 84 8.70 5.15 -10.32
CA TYR A 84 9.58 5.98 -11.13
C TYR A 84 8.80 6.87 -12.10
N MET A 85 7.83 6.32 -12.83
CA MET A 85 6.97 7.09 -13.74
C MET A 85 6.17 8.16 -13.01
N LEU A 86 5.62 7.85 -11.82
CA LEU A 86 4.90 8.82 -10.99
C LEU A 86 5.82 9.93 -10.50
N GLY A 87 7.06 9.62 -10.13
CA GLY A 87 8.05 10.61 -9.73
C GLY A 87 8.41 11.61 -10.83
N LEU A 88 8.32 11.21 -12.12
CA LEU A 88 8.53 12.13 -13.26
C LEU A 88 7.42 13.16 -13.43
N LEU A 89 6.23 12.91 -12.88
CA LEU A 89 5.09 13.85 -12.92
C LEU A 89 5.22 15.02 -11.94
N GLY A 90 6.23 14.98 -11.08
CA GLY A 90 6.58 16.06 -10.18
C GLY A 90 6.13 15.84 -8.72
N PRO A 91 6.62 16.69 -7.81
CA PRO A 91 6.50 16.47 -6.37
C PRO A 91 5.05 16.49 -5.86
N VAL A 92 4.15 17.22 -6.50
CA VAL A 92 2.73 17.28 -6.11
C VAL A 92 2.06 15.92 -6.30
N VAL A 93 2.30 15.28 -7.44
CA VAL A 93 1.76 13.95 -7.73
C VAL A 93 2.37 12.91 -6.78
N GLU A 94 3.66 13.03 -6.50
CA GLU A 94 4.36 12.15 -5.57
C GLU A 94 3.77 12.26 -4.15
N VAL A 95 3.50 13.47 -3.65
CA VAL A 95 2.85 13.70 -2.35
C VAL A 95 1.47 13.05 -2.30
N ILE A 96 0.64 13.26 -3.33
CA ILE A 96 -0.72 12.71 -3.38
C ILE A 96 -0.68 11.17 -3.40
N CYS A 97 0.18 10.59 -4.25
CA CYS A 97 0.33 9.14 -4.32
C CYS A 97 0.83 8.53 -3.01
N LEU A 98 1.80 9.19 -2.35
CA LEU A 98 2.30 8.75 -1.06
C LEU A 98 1.21 8.84 0.03
N ALA A 99 0.44 9.93 0.07
CA ALA A 99 -0.67 10.07 1.01
C ALA A 99 -1.69 8.93 0.86
N ILE A 100 -2.06 8.60 -0.39
CA ILE A 100 -2.97 7.49 -0.70
C ILE A 100 -2.39 6.13 -0.24
N LEU A 101 -1.08 5.94 -0.39
CA LEU A 101 -0.43 4.66 -0.04
C LEU A 101 -0.14 4.51 1.46
N LEU A 102 -0.04 5.61 2.19
CA LEU A 102 0.23 5.57 3.64
C LEU A 102 -0.91 4.96 4.44
N ALA A 103 -2.17 5.26 4.06
CA ALA A 103 -3.39 4.75 4.71
C ALA A 103 -3.36 4.81 6.26
N GLY A 104 -2.59 5.76 6.82
CA GLY A 104 -2.37 5.88 8.26
C GLY A 104 -3.63 6.26 9.01
N HIS A 105 -4.44 7.13 8.42
CA HIS A 105 -5.73 7.55 8.96
C HIS A 105 -6.70 6.36 9.05
N SER A 106 -6.81 5.55 8.01
CA SER A 106 -7.63 4.34 7.99
C SER A 106 -7.18 3.33 9.04
N LEU A 107 -5.88 3.09 9.16
CA LEU A 107 -5.31 2.23 10.20
C LEU A 107 -5.65 2.73 11.60
N HIS A 108 -5.52 4.05 11.85
CA HIS A 108 -5.89 4.64 13.14
C HIS A 108 -7.37 4.42 13.49
N GLN A 109 -8.27 4.61 12.53
CA GLN A 109 -9.71 4.36 12.72
C GLN A 109 -10.00 2.90 13.08
N HIS A 110 -9.36 1.94 12.39
CA HIS A 110 -9.54 0.52 12.68
C HIS A 110 -9.02 0.15 14.07
N VAL A 111 -7.84 0.64 14.44
CA VAL A 111 -7.27 0.41 15.78
C VAL A 111 -8.18 1.00 16.86
N LYS A 112 -8.68 2.22 16.64
CA LYS A 112 -9.61 2.86 17.58
C LYS A 112 -10.91 2.08 17.70
N ALA A 113 -11.50 1.62 16.60
CA ALA A 113 -12.73 0.83 16.64
C ALA A 113 -12.55 -0.47 17.44
N VAL A 114 -11.39 -1.13 17.31
CA VAL A 114 -11.06 -2.31 18.10
C VAL A 114 -10.89 -1.96 19.59
N ALA A 115 -10.22 -0.86 19.91
CA ALA A 115 -10.04 -0.40 21.28
C ALA A 115 -11.38 -0.08 21.95
N ASP A 116 -12.23 0.70 21.27
CA ASP A 116 -13.57 1.07 21.76
C ASP A 116 -14.46 -0.17 21.97
N ALA A 117 -14.35 -1.19 21.10
CA ALA A 117 -15.08 -2.44 21.27
C ALA A 117 -14.59 -3.26 22.47
N LEU A 118 -13.28 -3.30 22.69
CA LEU A 118 -12.69 -3.96 23.88
C LEU A 118 -13.10 -3.27 25.18
N GLU A 119 -13.10 -1.94 25.21
CA GLU A 119 -13.53 -1.18 26.39
C GLU A 119 -15.03 -1.36 26.68
N SER A 120 -15.86 -1.51 25.65
CA SER A 120 -17.29 -1.76 25.80
C SER A 120 -17.64 -3.22 26.13
N GLY A 121 -16.66 -4.13 26.16
CA GLY A 121 -16.88 -5.55 26.44
C GLY A 121 -17.59 -6.30 25.29
N LEU A 122 -17.62 -5.72 24.08
CA LEU A 122 -18.17 -6.36 22.90
C LEU A 122 -17.28 -7.46 22.38
N ASP A 123 -17.87 -8.57 21.93
CA ASP A 123 -17.13 -9.65 21.31
C ASP A 123 -16.53 -9.18 19.98
N LEU A 124 -15.21 -9.32 19.83
CA LEU A 124 -14.46 -8.96 18.64
C LEU A 124 -14.91 -9.70 17.38
N SER A 125 -15.64 -10.81 17.54
CA SER A 125 -16.22 -11.56 16.42
C SER A 125 -17.30 -10.78 15.65
N LEU A 126 -17.86 -9.73 16.25
CA LEU A 126 -18.87 -8.86 15.66
C LEU A 126 -18.29 -7.68 14.88
N ILE A 127 -16.99 -7.46 14.98
CA ILE A 127 -16.30 -6.40 14.23
C ILE A 127 -15.89 -6.98 12.88
N HIS A 128 -16.68 -6.68 11.85
CA HIS A 128 -16.26 -6.92 10.47
C HIS A 128 -15.18 -5.91 10.10
N ILE A 129 -13.94 -6.40 10.11
CA ILE A 129 -12.76 -5.67 9.61
C ILE A 129 -12.64 -5.94 8.11
#